data_2bf2831f514c15feac0df7a61af867a0
#
_entry.id   2bf2831f514c15feac0df7a61af867a0
#
_cell.length_a   1.000
_cell.length_b   1.000
_cell.length_c   1.000
_cell.angle_alpha   90.00
_cell.angle_beta   90.00
_cell.angle_gamma   90.00
#
_symmetry.space_group_name_H-M   'P 1'
#
loop_
_entity.id
_entity.type
_entity.pdbx_description
1 polymer ?
#
loop_
_entity_poly.entity_id
_entity_poly.type
_entity_poly.pdbx_seq_one_letter_code
_entity_poly.pdbx_strand_id
1 'polypeptide(L)'
;YEFFGVVTNLVGGWLGARLGLNRTMNLGLGLQIVALAMLLLPTAWLTVPWVMAAQALSGIAKDLNKMSAKSAIKGLVPAGDEGHTSLYRWVALLTGSKNALKGVGFFLGGLLLTLIGFQGAILAMALMLAGVLGLSLLRLDADLGRAKAKPKFREILSKSRAINILSAARMFLFGARDVWFVVALPVFLATQFGWDHWRVGGFLALWVIGYGAVQAVAPRITGRTAGRSAAIAWAAALAALPALIALGLQVQGLEWLPHVVLLGGLLLFGAVFAVNSSLHSFLIVRMARSDGVSLDVGFYYMANAMGRLVGTLLSGWLYMTGGLSATLWVSSAMLVVTVAISLALPRQA
;
A
#
# COMPACT_ATOMS: atom_id res chain seq x y z
N TYR A 1 -0.61 -11.73 -8.03
CA TYR A 1 -0.22 -10.32 -7.89
C TYR A 1 0.67 -10.10 -6.66
N GLU A 2 0.20 -10.36 -5.44
CA GLU A 2 0.96 -10.09 -4.20
C GLU A 2 2.25 -10.92 -4.08
N PHE A 3 2.26 -12.17 -4.56
CA PHE A 3 3.46 -13.00 -4.62
C PHE A 3 4.58 -12.35 -5.44
N PHE A 4 4.24 -11.87 -6.64
CA PHE A 4 5.21 -11.10 -7.45
C PHE A 4 5.64 -9.81 -6.77
N GLY A 5 4.74 -9.15 -6.02
CA GLY A 5 5.07 -7.99 -5.23
C GLY A 5 6.15 -8.22 -4.19
N VAL A 6 6.22 -9.41 -3.57
CA VAL A 6 7.28 -9.79 -2.64
C VAL A 6 8.65 -9.74 -3.32
N VAL A 7 8.77 -10.43 -4.46
CA VAL A 7 10.02 -10.52 -5.23
C VAL A 7 10.39 -9.15 -5.82
N THR A 8 9.42 -8.49 -6.45
CA THR A 8 9.66 -7.22 -7.17
C THR A 8 10.09 -6.08 -6.25
N ASN A 9 9.51 -5.96 -5.05
CA ASN A 9 9.93 -4.92 -4.12
C ASN A 9 11.36 -5.14 -3.64
N LEU A 10 11.76 -6.39 -3.44
CA LEU A 10 13.10 -6.74 -3.01
C LEU A 10 14.14 -6.47 -4.12
N VAL A 11 13.89 -7.00 -5.32
CA VAL A 11 14.74 -6.81 -6.50
C VAL A 11 14.75 -5.34 -6.94
N GLY A 12 13.60 -4.67 -6.90
CA GLY A 12 13.47 -3.24 -7.23
C GLY A 12 14.27 -2.35 -6.29
N GLY A 13 14.32 -2.69 -4.98
CA GLY A 13 15.19 -2.01 -4.02
C GLY A 13 16.67 -2.09 -4.40
N TRP A 14 17.12 -3.27 -4.82
CA TRP A 14 18.48 -3.49 -5.30
C TRP A 14 18.76 -2.77 -6.63
N LEU A 15 17.84 -2.82 -7.58
CA LEU A 15 17.95 -2.09 -8.84
C LEU A 15 18.05 -0.57 -8.61
N GLY A 16 17.20 -0.02 -7.72
CA GLY A 16 17.23 1.40 -7.38
C GLY A 16 18.56 1.84 -6.79
N ALA A 17 19.16 1.04 -5.91
CA ALA A 17 20.47 1.33 -5.35
C ALA A 17 21.61 1.19 -6.39
N ARG A 18 21.49 0.25 -7.33
CA ARG A 18 22.54 -0.04 -8.30
C ARG A 18 22.50 0.85 -9.54
N LEU A 19 21.31 1.10 -10.08
CA LEU A 19 21.09 1.84 -11.33
C LEU A 19 20.73 3.31 -11.10
N GLY A 20 20.18 3.64 -9.95
CA GLY A 20 19.56 4.91 -9.62
C GLY A 20 18.04 4.84 -9.60
N LEU A 21 17.42 5.70 -8.80
CA LEU A 21 15.97 5.66 -8.56
C LEU A 21 15.18 6.10 -9.79
N ASN A 22 15.64 7.16 -10.48
CA ASN A 22 14.93 7.65 -11.67
C ASN A 22 15.01 6.67 -12.84
N ARG A 23 16.16 6.00 -13.06
CA ARG A 23 16.27 4.92 -14.05
C ARG A 23 15.34 3.75 -13.72
N THR A 24 15.27 3.34 -12.46
CA THR A 24 14.37 2.28 -12.02
C THR A 24 12.90 2.67 -12.17
N MET A 25 12.56 3.93 -11.90
CA MET A 25 11.22 4.48 -12.12
C MET A 25 10.85 4.50 -13.61
N ASN A 26 11.75 4.95 -14.48
CA ASN A 26 11.54 4.98 -15.93
C ASN A 26 11.40 3.57 -16.51
N LEU A 27 12.18 2.60 -16.00
CA LEU A 27 11.98 1.19 -16.33
C LEU A 27 10.57 0.72 -15.95
N GLY A 28 10.10 1.08 -14.76
CA GLY A 28 8.73 0.78 -14.31
C GLY A 28 7.68 1.43 -15.21
N LEU A 29 7.85 2.70 -15.61
CA LEU A 29 6.93 3.37 -16.56
C LEU A 29 6.90 2.66 -17.91
N GLY A 30 8.06 2.29 -18.45
CA GLY A 30 8.18 1.54 -19.71
C GLY A 30 7.48 0.18 -19.63
N LEU A 31 7.71 -0.58 -18.57
CA LEU A 31 7.02 -1.86 -18.32
C LEU A 31 5.50 -1.70 -18.22
N GLN A 32 5.02 -0.60 -17.60
CA GLN A 32 3.58 -0.33 -17.54
C GLN A 32 2.98 -0.05 -18.92
N ILE A 33 3.69 0.70 -19.77
CA ILE A 33 3.27 0.95 -21.15
C ILE A 33 3.20 -0.36 -21.93
N VAL A 34 4.21 -1.23 -21.80
CA VAL A 34 4.20 -2.57 -22.43
C VAL A 34 3.02 -3.41 -21.92
N ALA A 35 2.76 -3.41 -20.62
CA ALA A 35 1.62 -4.13 -20.04
C ALA A 35 0.27 -3.64 -20.59
N LEU A 36 0.12 -2.33 -20.80
CA LEU A 36 -1.08 -1.77 -21.44
C LEU A 36 -1.13 -2.14 -22.93
N ALA A 37 -0.01 -2.07 -23.65
CA ALA A 37 0.05 -2.45 -25.05
C ALA A 37 -0.34 -3.93 -25.27
N MET A 38 0.02 -4.84 -24.37
CA MET A 38 -0.43 -6.23 -24.38
C MET A 38 -1.95 -6.38 -24.39
N LEU A 39 -2.70 -5.42 -23.78
CA LEU A 39 -4.16 -5.44 -23.74
C LEU A 39 -4.82 -4.78 -24.97
N LEU A 40 -4.04 -4.14 -25.85
CA LEU A 40 -4.55 -3.55 -27.11
C LEU A 40 -4.70 -4.56 -28.25
N LEU A 41 -4.31 -5.81 -28.03
CA LEU A 41 -4.49 -6.87 -29.01
C LEU A 41 -5.98 -7.13 -29.30
N PRO A 42 -6.31 -7.69 -30.48
CA PRO A 42 -7.68 -8.11 -30.77
C PRO A 42 -8.24 -9.02 -29.67
N THR A 43 -9.53 -8.89 -29.38
CA THR A 43 -10.20 -9.62 -28.29
C THR A 43 -10.04 -11.14 -28.37
N ALA A 44 -9.92 -11.69 -29.57
CA ALA A 44 -9.66 -13.13 -29.80
C ALA A 44 -8.33 -13.61 -29.20
N TRP A 45 -7.36 -12.72 -29.01
CA TRP A 45 -6.03 -13.02 -28.47
C TRP A 45 -5.94 -12.76 -26.96
N LEU A 46 -6.94 -12.07 -26.37
CA LEU A 46 -6.99 -11.76 -24.95
C LEU A 46 -7.41 -12.98 -24.13
N THR A 47 -6.64 -14.04 -24.17
CA THR A 47 -6.84 -15.23 -23.34
C THR A 47 -6.58 -14.91 -21.86
N VAL A 48 -7.17 -15.70 -20.96
CA VAL A 48 -6.95 -15.53 -19.52
C VAL A 48 -5.47 -15.51 -19.12
N PRO A 49 -4.62 -16.46 -19.59
CA PRO A 49 -3.19 -16.41 -19.29
C PRO A 49 -2.49 -15.13 -19.81
N TRP A 50 -2.88 -14.63 -20.97
CA TRP A 50 -2.33 -13.41 -21.54
C TRP A 50 -2.66 -12.17 -20.69
N VAL A 51 -3.92 -12.03 -20.29
CA VAL A 51 -4.35 -10.95 -19.41
C VAL A 51 -3.68 -11.06 -18.05
N MET A 52 -3.52 -12.26 -17.49
CA MET A 52 -2.77 -12.49 -16.26
C MET A 52 -1.30 -12.08 -16.39
N ALA A 53 -0.66 -12.35 -17.51
CA ALA A 53 0.73 -11.93 -17.78
C ALA A 53 0.83 -10.39 -17.84
N ALA A 54 -0.07 -9.72 -18.54
CA ALA A 54 -0.15 -8.26 -18.58
C ALA A 54 -0.36 -7.65 -17.17
N GLN A 55 -1.25 -8.22 -16.37
CA GLN A 55 -1.50 -7.81 -14.99
C GLN A 55 -0.28 -8.05 -14.07
N ALA A 56 0.44 -9.15 -14.25
CA ALA A 56 1.67 -9.41 -13.51
C ALA A 56 2.74 -8.36 -13.83
N LEU A 57 2.93 -8.05 -15.12
CA LEU A 57 3.87 -7.04 -15.58
C LEU A 57 3.52 -5.64 -15.06
N SER A 58 2.23 -5.28 -15.09
CA SER A 58 1.71 -4.04 -14.50
C SER A 58 1.96 -3.97 -12.98
N GLY A 59 1.83 -5.09 -12.27
CA GLY A 59 2.15 -5.18 -10.85
C GLY A 59 3.63 -4.89 -10.55
N ILE A 60 4.53 -5.48 -11.35
CA ILE A 60 5.97 -5.24 -11.28
C ILE A 60 6.29 -3.77 -11.53
N ALA A 61 5.76 -3.20 -12.61
CA ALA A 61 5.92 -1.80 -12.99
C ALA A 61 5.51 -0.84 -11.86
N LYS A 62 4.34 -1.07 -11.28
CA LYS A 62 3.80 -0.28 -10.16
C LYS A 62 4.70 -0.32 -8.92
N ASP A 63 5.23 -1.49 -8.58
CA ASP A 63 6.07 -1.64 -7.39
C ASP A 63 7.44 -0.98 -7.56
N LEU A 64 8.05 -1.03 -8.75
CA LEU A 64 9.27 -0.29 -9.08
C LEU A 64 9.06 1.23 -8.92
N ASN A 65 7.97 1.77 -9.47
CA ASN A 65 7.64 3.18 -9.36
C ASN A 65 7.39 3.61 -7.91
N LYS A 66 6.61 2.82 -7.16
CA LYS A 66 6.27 3.09 -5.76
C LYS A 66 7.51 3.16 -4.86
N MET A 67 8.40 2.21 -5.03
CA MET A 67 9.63 2.10 -4.24
C MET A 67 10.60 3.23 -4.59
N SER A 68 10.82 3.50 -5.88
CA SER A 68 11.71 4.55 -6.36
C SER A 68 11.27 5.93 -5.90
N ALA A 69 9.99 6.28 -6.08
CA ALA A 69 9.45 7.58 -5.68
C ALA A 69 9.57 7.82 -4.17
N LYS A 70 9.32 6.80 -3.33
CA LYS A 70 9.45 6.95 -1.88
C LYS A 70 10.91 7.08 -1.44
N SER A 71 11.80 6.33 -2.04
CA SER A 71 13.24 6.39 -1.74
C SER A 71 13.85 7.73 -2.13
N ALA A 72 13.38 8.33 -3.23
CA ALA A 72 13.86 9.62 -3.72
C ALA A 72 13.62 10.77 -2.72
N ILE A 73 12.51 10.74 -1.96
CA ILE A 73 12.18 11.82 -1.00
C ILE A 73 13.32 12.04 0.00
N LYS A 74 13.97 10.97 0.47
CA LYS A 74 15.06 11.10 1.44
C LYS A 74 16.25 11.93 0.90
N GLY A 75 16.55 11.78 -0.38
CA GLY A 75 17.64 12.54 -1.02
C GLY A 75 17.28 13.98 -1.37
N LEU A 76 15.98 14.33 -1.36
CA LEU A 76 15.50 15.65 -1.75
C LEU A 76 15.19 16.56 -0.54
N VAL A 77 15.18 16.02 0.68
CA VAL A 77 14.86 16.76 1.91
C VAL A 77 16.16 17.07 2.66
N PRO A 78 16.36 18.32 3.16
CA PRO A 78 17.51 18.69 3.95
C PRO A 78 17.71 17.84 5.20
N ALA A 79 18.94 17.70 5.68
CA ALA A 79 19.22 17.04 6.95
C ALA A 79 18.91 17.96 8.14
N GLY A 80 18.53 17.37 9.30
CA GLY A 80 18.24 18.08 10.55
C GLY A 80 16.76 18.03 10.96
N ASP A 81 16.42 18.71 12.06
CA ASP A 81 15.07 18.64 12.66
C ASP A 81 13.96 19.22 11.78
N GLU A 82 14.24 20.31 11.08
CA GLU A 82 13.32 20.85 10.06
C GLU A 82 13.15 19.87 8.89
N GLY A 83 14.22 19.16 8.53
CA GLY A 83 14.21 18.09 7.54
C GLY A 83 13.32 16.91 7.96
N HIS A 84 13.30 16.53 9.23
CA HIS A 84 12.43 15.43 9.71
C HIS A 84 10.94 15.77 9.58
N THR A 85 10.55 16.99 9.92
CA THR A 85 9.16 17.46 9.76
C THR A 85 8.76 17.51 8.28
N SER A 86 9.65 18.04 7.44
CA SER A 86 9.48 18.10 5.99
C SER A 86 9.41 16.69 5.38
N LEU A 87 10.30 15.78 5.79
CA LEU A 87 10.31 14.39 5.36
C LEU A 87 8.97 13.69 5.64
N TYR A 88 8.46 13.81 6.86
CA TYR A 88 7.18 13.20 7.21
C TYR A 88 6.04 13.77 6.38
N ARG A 89 5.98 15.08 6.20
CA ARG A 89 4.97 15.74 5.37
C ARG A 89 5.00 15.24 3.92
N TRP A 90 6.17 15.18 3.29
CA TRP A 90 6.29 14.72 1.90
C TRP A 90 5.97 13.23 1.74
N VAL A 91 6.44 12.38 2.67
CA VAL A 91 6.11 10.94 2.66
C VAL A 91 4.61 10.71 2.85
N ALA A 92 3.97 11.45 3.76
CA ALA A 92 2.54 11.37 4.01
C ALA A 92 1.73 11.84 2.79
N LEU A 93 2.11 12.97 2.20
CA LEU A 93 1.47 13.51 1.01
C LEU A 93 1.59 12.55 -0.18
N LEU A 94 2.81 12.05 -0.48
CA LEU A 94 3.03 11.08 -1.55
C LEU A 94 2.21 9.79 -1.34
N THR A 95 2.19 9.28 -0.10
CA THR A 95 1.51 8.03 0.18
C THR A 95 -0.01 8.21 0.19
N GLY A 96 -0.49 9.30 0.75
CA GLY A 96 -1.91 9.65 0.82
C GLY A 96 -2.51 9.95 -0.55
N SER A 97 -1.88 10.83 -1.34
CA SER A 97 -2.34 11.16 -2.69
C SER A 97 -2.39 9.92 -3.58
N LYS A 98 -1.37 9.07 -3.53
CA LYS A 98 -1.35 7.81 -4.28
C LYS A 98 -2.52 6.89 -3.90
N ASN A 99 -2.88 6.79 -2.62
CA ASN A 99 -3.99 5.94 -2.19
C ASN A 99 -5.35 6.57 -2.54
N ALA A 100 -5.50 7.90 -2.39
CA ALA A 100 -6.70 8.61 -2.84
C ALA A 100 -6.91 8.44 -4.35
N LEU A 101 -5.85 8.63 -5.15
CA LEU A 101 -5.90 8.46 -6.61
C LEU A 101 -6.24 7.04 -7.06
N LYS A 102 -5.99 6.01 -6.25
CA LYS A 102 -6.48 4.65 -6.55
C LYS A 102 -8.01 4.59 -6.55
N GLY A 103 -8.66 5.19 -5.56
CA GLY A 103 -10.11 5.25 -5.49
C GLY A 103 -10.70 6.10 -6.63
N VAL A 104 -10.08 7.26 -6.92
CA VAL A 104 -10.44 8.09 -8.08
C VAL A 104 -10.28 7.32 -9.38
N GLY A 105 -9.20 6.54 -9.50
CA GLY A 105 -8.93 5.70 -10.68
C GLY A 105 -10.02 4.66 -10.94
N PHE A 106 -10.71 4.17 -9.92
CA PHE A 106 -11.86 3.28 -10.08
C PHE A 106 -12.99 3.98 -10.86
N PHE A 107 -13.36 5.20 -10.47
CA PHE A 107 -14.40 5.97 -11.15
C PHE A 107 -13.95 6.46 -12.53
N LEU A 108 -12.71 6.93 -12.65
CA LEU A 108 -12.15 7.37 -13.92
C LEU A 108 -12.06 6.21 -14.93
N GLY A 109 -11.66 5.02 -14.47
CA GLY A 109 -11.63 3.82 -15.31
C GLY A 109 -13.02 3.44 -15.83
N GLY A 110 -14.04 3.48 -14.96
CA GLY A 110 -15.44 3.28 -15.36
C GLY A 110 -15.92 4.31 -16.38
N LEU A 111 -15.59 5.58 -16.16
CA LEU A 111 -15.94 6.68 -17.08
C LEU A 111 -15.28 6.50 -18.46
N LEU A 112 -13.97 6.25 -18.50
CA LEU A 112 -13.25 6.03 -19.76
C LEU A 112 -13.80 4.82 -20.51
N LEU A 113 -14.08 3.72 -19.79
CA LEU A 113 -14.67 2.53 -20.40
C LEU A 113 -16.03 2.83 -21.03
N THR A 114 -16.86 3.64 -20.38
CA THR A 114 -18.18 4.01 -20.88
C THR A 114 -18.11 4.97 -22.08
N LEU A 115 -17.18 5.95 -22.06
CA LEU A 115 -17.10 6.99 -23.09
C LEU A 115 -16.39 6.53 -24.37
N ILE A 116 -15.29 5.80 -24.25
CA ILE A 116 -14.37 5.46 -25.35
C ILE A 116 -14.10 3.96 -25.48
N GLY A 117 -14.80 3.14 -24.70
CA GLY A 117 -14.67 1.69 -24.73
C GLY A 117 -13.33 1.18 -24.18
N PHE A 118 -13.18 -0.14 -24.14
CA PHE A 118 -12.01 -0.80 -23.53
C PHE A 118 -10.69 -0.42 -24.21
N GLN A 119 -10.62 -0.59 -25.54
CA GLN A 119 -9.39 -0.30 -26.31
C GLN A 119 -9.02 1.19 -26.27
N GLY A 120 -10.02 2.08 -26.39
CA GLY A 120 -9.81 3.52 -26.29
C GLY A 120 -9.28 3.93 -24.93
N ALA A 121 -9.83 3.37 -23.85
CA ALA A 121 -9.37 3.64 -22.48
C ALA A 121 -7.91 3.18 -22.24
N ILE A 122 -7.58 1.96 -22.70
CA ILE A 122 -6.20 1.43 -22.59
C ILE A 122 -5.22 2.28 -23.41
N LEU A 123 -5.58 2.65 -24.64
CA LEU A 123 -4.74 3.50 -25.51
C LEU A 123 -4.52 4.88 -24.88
N ALA A 124 -5.57 5.53 -24.37
CA ALA A 124 -5.46 6.83 -23.71
C ALA A 124 -4.52 6.78 -22.51
N MET A 125 -4.64 5.75 -21.67
CA MET A 125 -3.74 5.54 -20.52
C MET A 125 -2.29 5.30 -20.97
N ALA A 126 -2.06 4.51 -22.02
CA ALA A 126 -0.72 4.22 -22.54
C ALA A 126 -0.06 5.50 -23.08
N LEU A 127 -0.80 6.33 -23.84
CA LEU A 127 -0.30 7.59 -24.40
C LEU A 127 0.02 8.62 -23.29
N MET A 128 -0.84 8.72 -22.26
CA MET A 128 -0.54 9.58 -21.09
C MET A 128 0.74 9.15 -20.38
N LEU A 129 0.91 7.84 -20.16
CA LEU A 129 2.13 7.32 -19.54
C LEU A 129 3.37 7.50 -20.41
N ALA A 130 3.26 7.37 -21.73
CA ALA A 130 4.34 7.67 -22.65
C ALA A 130 4.77 9.14 -22.57
N GLY A 131 3.82 10.07 -22.48
CA GLY A 131 4.10 11.48 -22.22
C GLY A 131 4.83 11.72 -20.90
N VAL A 132 4.37 11.08 -19.81
CA VAL A 132 5.03 11.15 -18.49
C VAL A 132 6.44 10.57 -18.56
N LEU A 133 6.65 9.42 -19.24
CA LEU A 133 7.96 8.83 -19.42
C LEU A 133 8.89 9.77 -20.22
N GLY A 134 8.40 10.37 -21.30
CA GLY A 134 9.15 11.35 -22.09
C GLY A 134 9.59 12.56 -21.24
N LEU A 135 8.67 13.14 -20.46
CA LEU A 135 9.01 14.22 -19.54
C LEU A 135 10.01 13.80 -18.46
N SER A 136 9.87 12.59 -17.91
CA SER A 136 10.80 12.05 -16.92
C SER A 136 12.21 11.90 -17.49
N LEU A 137 12.33 11.35 -18.70
CA LEU A 137 13.63 11.18 -19.36
C LEU A 137 14.32 12.52 -19.68
N LEU A 138 13.55 13.57 -19.97
CA LEU A 138 14.06 14.89 -20.33
C LEU A 138 14.41 15.76 -19.10
N ARG A 139 13.73 15.55 -17.95
CA ARG A 139 13.80 16.48 -16.82
C ARG A 139 14.45 15.92 -15.56
N LEU A 140 14.48 14.60 -15.39
CA LEU A 140 14.98 14.00 -14.16
C LEU A 140 16.41 13.49 -14.30
N ASP A 141 17.23 13.78 -13.28
CA ASP A 141 18.60 13.26 -13.18
C ASP A 141 18.58 11.72 -13.07
N ALA A 142 19.27 11.07 -13.98
CA ALA A 142 19.32 9.61 -14.10
C ALA A 142 19.97 8.93 -12.87
N ASP A 143 20.91 9.58 -12.20
CA ASP A 143 21.74 8.98 -11.15
C ASP A 143 21.23 9.27 -9.72
N LEU A 144 20.09 9.94 -9.58
CA LEU A 144 19.50 10.25 -8.27
C LEU A 144 19.35 8.96 -7.42
N GLY A 145 19.88 8.98 -6.20
CA GLY A 145 19.77 7.90 -5.23
C GLY A 145 20.57 6.64 -5.54
N ARG A 146 21.51 6.71 -6.50
CA ARG A 146 22.46 5.64 -6.78
C ARG A 146 23.45 5.50 -5.61
N ALA A 147 23.60 4.28 -5.10
CA ALA A 147 24.56 3.99 -4.04
C ALA A 147 26.00 4.18 -4.52
N LYS A 148 26.85 4.78 -3.66
CA LYS A 148 28.28 4.96 -3.95
C LYS A 148 28.99 3.62 -4.16
N ALA A 149 28.74 2.65 -3.27
CA ALA A 149 29.16 1.27 -3.47
C ALA A 149 28.04 0.50 -4.14
N LYS A 150 28.30 -0.10 -5.32
CA LYS A 150 27.29 -0.92 -6.02
C LYS A 150 26.98 -2.16 -5.17
N PRO A 151 25.76 -2.30 -4.60
CA PRO A 151 25.44 -3.42 -3.72
C PRO A 151 25.45 -4.75 -4.47
N LYS A 152 26.01 -5.79 -3.83
CA LYS A 152 25.95 -7.15 -4.34
C LYS A 152 24.53 -7.69 -4.18
N PHE A 153 24.11 -8.62 -5.04
CA PHE A 153 22.77 -9.20 -4.96
C PHE A 153 22.49 -9.88 -3.61
N ARG A 154 23.49 -10.50 -2.97
CA ARG A 154 23.38 -11.10 -1.62
C ARG A 154 23.06 -10.08 -0.52
N GLU A 155 23.24 -8.77 -0.77
CA GLU A 155 22.96 -7.69 0.19
C GLU A 155 21.53 -7.17 0.11
N ILE A 156 20.69 -7.88 -0.67
CA ILE A 156 19.29 -7.53 -0.90
C ILE A 156 18.46 -7.52 0.40
N LEU A 157 18.83 -8.35 1.38
CA LEU A 157 18.17 -8.38 2.68
C LEU A 157 18.70 -7.25 3.58
N SER A 158 17.81 -6.56 4.29
CA SER A 158 18.21 -5.56 5.27
C SER A 158 18.92 -6.20 6.45
N LYS A 159 19.99 -5.53 6.92
CA LYS A 159 20.77 -5.96 8.10
C LYS A 159 20.49 -5.08 9.32
N SER A 160 19.76 -3.98 9.17
CA SER A 160 19.41 -3.09 10.29
C SER A 160 18.33 -3.73 11.15
N ARG A 161 18.62 -3.89 12.46
CA ARG A 161 17.63 -4.39 13.42
C ARG A 161 16.36 -3.55 13.43
N ALA A 162 16.49 -2.23 13.38
CA ALA A 162 15.35 -1.31 13.37
C ALA A 162 14.46 -1.50 12.13
N ILE A 163 15.07 -1.65 10.95
CA ILE A 163 14.37 -1.91 9.69
C ILE A 163 13.67 -3.27 9.73
N ASN A 164 14.33 -4.30 10.26
CA ASN A 164 13.73 -5.65 10.37
C ASN A 164 12.51 -5.64 11.30
N ILE A 165 12.59 -4.99 12.47
CA ILE A 165 11.48 -4.85 13.41
C ILE A 165 10.33 -4.07 12.77
N LEU A 166 10.61 -2.93 12.15
CA LEU A 166 9.58 -2.12 11.49
C LEU A 166 8.93 -2.86 10.32
N SER A 167 9.71 -3.62 9.55
CA SER A 167 9.21 -4.43 8.44
C SER A 167 8.32 -5.57 8.92
N ALA A 168 8.70 -6.26 10.01
CA ALA A 168 7.87 -7.28 10.63
C ALA A 168 6.55 -6.69 11.16
N ALA A 169 6.61 -5.56 11.89
CA ALA A 169 5.40 -4.85 12.33
C ALA A 169 4.50 -4.45 11.16
N ARG A 170 5.10 -3.99 10.05
CA ARG A 170 4.37 -3.64 8.82
C ARG A 170 3.68 -4.82 8.17
N MET A 171 4.31 -6.00 8.17
CA MET A 171 3.74 -7.23 7.64
C MET A 171 2.42 -7.55 8.35
N PHE A 172 2.42 -7.58 9.68
CA PHE A 172 1.22 -7.86 10.46
C PHE A 172 0.18 -6.74 10.35
N LEU A 173 0.59 -5.46 10.35
CA LEU A 173 -0.30 -4.32 10.19
C LEU A 173 -1.12 -4.39 8.89
N PHE A 174 -0.48 -4.75 7.77
CA PHE A 174 -1.16 -4.84 6.48
C PHE A 174 -1.92 -6.15 6.29
N GLY A 175 -1.42 -7.24 6.84
CA GLY A 175 -2.16 -8.49 6.93
C GLY A 175 -3.48 -8.33 7.69
N ALA A 176 -3.44 -7.61 8.81
CA ALA A 176 -4.62 -7.32 9.63
C ALA A 176 -5.73 -6.57 8.89
N ARG A 177 -5.39 -5.69 7.95
CA ARG A 177 -6.38 -5.06 7.08
C ARG A 177 -6.89 -6.01 6.02
N ASP A 178 -5.99 -6.68 5.31
CA ASP A 178 -6.35 -7.47 4.13
C ASP A 178 -7.10 -8.75 4.51
N VAL A 179 -6.99 -9.23 5.74
CA VAL A 179 -7.72 -10.41 6.24
C VAL A 179 -9.25 -10.23 6.23
N TRP A 180 -9.77 -9.01 6.31
CA TRP A 180 -11.20 -8.75 6.19
C TRP A 180 -11.58 -7.92 4.95
N PHE A 181 -10.65 -7.08 4.42
CA PHE A 181 -10.96 -6.08 3.40
C PHE A 181 -11.08 -6.67 1.99
N VAL A 182 -10.24 -7.64 1.62
CA VAL A 182 -10.05 -8.03 0.21
C VAL A 182 -11.12 -8.99 -0.29
N VAL A 183 -11.52 -9.98 0.52
CA VAL A 183 -12.49 -11.02 0.15
C VAL A 183 -13.70 -10.99 1.08
N ALA A 184 -13.49 -11.05 2.39
CA ALA A 184 -14.56 -11.21 3.36
C ALA A 184 -15.57 -10.06 3.33
N LEU A 185 -15.10 -8.81 3.33
CA LEU A 185 -15.99 -7.65 3.34
C LEU A 185 -16.85 -7.52 2.07
N PRO A 186 -16.29 -7.56 0.84
CA PRO A 186 -17.10 -7.50 -0.37
C PRO A 186 -18.17 -8.60 -0.43
N VAL A 187 -17.81 -9.83 -0.06
CA VAL A 187 -18.74 -10.96 -0.05
C VAL A 187 -19.82 -10.75 1.01
N PHE A 188 -19.46 -10.31 2.22
CA PHE A 188 -20.41 -10.02 3.28
C PHE A 188 -21.41 -8.93 2.89
N LEU A 189 -20.94 -7.81 2.32
CA LEU A 189 -21.80 -6.71 1.89
C LEU A 189 -22.78 -7.17 0.80
N ALA A 190 -22.34 -7.99 -0.14
CA ALA A 190 -23.19 -8.51 -1.20
C ALA A 190 -24.21 -9.55 -0.67
N THR A 191 -23.78 -10.48 0.19
CA THR A 191 -24.62 -11.60 0.62
C THR A 191 -25.49 -11.29 1.82
N GLN A 192 -25.01 -10.52 2.79
CA GLN A 192 -25.74 -10.22 4.03
C GLN A 192 -26.49 -8.89 3.97
N PHE A 193 -25.95 -7.88 3.29
CA PHE A 193 -26.59 -6.58 3.14
C PHE A 193 -27.32 -6.44 1.79
N GLY A 194 -27.20 -7.43 0.89
CA GLY A 194 -27.84 -7.41 -0.43
C GLY A 194 -27.35 -6.29 -1.36
N TRP A 195 -26.11 -5.81 -1.14
CA TRP A 195 -25.56 -4.74 -1.96
C TRP A 195 -25.16 -5.24 -3.35
N ASP A 196 -25.51 -4.47 -4.36
CA ASP A 196 -25.05 -4.69 -5.71
C ASP A 196 -23.54 -4.34 -5.89
N HIS A 197 -22.99 -4.70 -7.03
CA HIS A 197 -21.57 -4.49 -7.32
C HIS A 197 -21.17 -3.01 -7.29
N TRP A 198 -22.09 -2.08 -7.66
CA TRP A 198 -21.82 -0.66 -7.65
C TRP A 198 -21.73 -0.09 -6.23
N ARG A 199 -22.63 -0.51 -5.36
CA ARG A 199 -22.60 -0.11 -3.94
C ARG A 199 -21.35 -0.64 -3.24
N VAL A 200 -21.03 -1.94 -3.43
CA VAL A 200 -19.83 -2.55 -2.86
C VAL A 200 -18.57 -1.85 -3.39
N GLY A 201 -18.41 -1.74 -4.71
CA GLY A 201 -17.27 -1.09 -5.33
C GLY A 201 -17.14 0.38 -4.97
N GLY A 202 -18.26 1.11 -4.96
CA GLY A 202 -18.31 2.53 -4.56
C GLY A 202 -17.87 2.73 -3.11
N PHE A 203 -18.38 1.91 -2.18
CA PHE A 203 -17.96 1.97 -0.77
C PHE A 203 -16.47 1.72 -0.60
N LEU A 204 -15.93 0.68 -1.23
CA LEU A 204 -14.51 0.36 -1.15
C LEU A 204 -13.64 1.47 -1.77
N ALA A 205 -14.07 2.05 -2.89
CA ALA A 205 -13.36 3.17 -3.54
C ALA A 205 -13.37 4.41 -2.64
N LEU A 206 -14.52 4.79 -2.09
CA LEU A 206 -14.63 5.93 -1.16
C LEU A 206 -13.83 5.70 0.12
N TRP A 207 -13.83 4.46 0.64
CA TRP A 207 -13.02 4.09 1.79
C TRP A 207 -11.52 4.30 1.51
N VAL A 208 -11.02 3.90 0.32
CA VAL A 208 -9.62 4.09 -0.08
C VAL A 208 -9.30 5.58 -0.31
N ILE A 209 -10.24 6.37 -0.84
CA ILE A 209 -10.08 7.83 -0.98
C ILE A 209 -9.95 8.48 0.41
N GLY A 210 -10.89 8.20 1.31
CA GLY A 210 -10.87 8.71 2.69
C GLY A 210 -9.61 8.30 3.44
N TYR A 211 -9.23 7.03 3.32
CA TYR A 211 -7.96 6.52 3.84
C TYR A 211 -6.76 7.34 3.32
N GLY A 212 -6.69 7.62 2.02
CA GLY A 212 -5.64 8.43 1.41
C GLY A 212 -5.64 9.87 1.93
N ALA A 213 -6.81 10.49 2.08
CA ALA A 213 -6.95 11.84 2.62
C ALA A 213 -6.45 11.94 4.07
N VAL A 214 -6.90 11.04 4.95
CA VAL A 214 -6.42 10.98 6.35
C VAL A 214 -4.91 10.73 6.40
N GLN A 215 -4.40 9.86 5.53
CA GLN A 215 -2.97 9.57 5.46
C GLN A 215 -2.13 10.80 5.09
N ALA A 216 -2.62 11.65 4.17
CA ALA A 216 -1.93 12.89 3.79
C ALA A 216 -1.86 13.91 4.93
N VAL A 217 -2.88 13.97 5.81
CA VAL A 217 -2.92 14.87 6.96
C VAL A 217 -2.38 14.26 8.25
N ALA A 218 -1.98 12.98 8.25
CA ALA A 218 -1.48 12.28 9.43
C ALA A 218 -0.37 13.03 10.20
N PRO A 219 0.58 13.75 9.56
CA PRO A 219 1.58 14.55 10.29
C PRO A 219 0.99 15.63 11.20
N ARG A 220 -0.20 16.16 10.87
CA ARG A 220 -0.91 17.13 11.72
C ARG A 220 -1.54 16.46 12.93
N ILE A 221 -1.94 15.19 12.81
CA ILE A 221 -2.59 14.40 13.85
C ILE A 221 -1.56 13.87 14.86
N THR A 222 -0.42 13.33 14.37
CA THR A 222 0.62 12.71 15.20
C THR A 222 1.64 13.71 15.76
N GLY A 223 1.66 14.95 15.23
CA GLY A 223 2.62 15.97 15.63
C GLY A 223 4.03 15.74 15.08
N ARG A 224 4.95 16.64 15.49
CA ARG A 224 6.35 16.64 15.03
C ARG A 224 7.21 15.52 15.62
N THR A 225 6.79 14.95 16.76
CA THR A 225 7.53 13.93 17.52
C THR A 225 7.08 12.51 17.20
N ALA A 226 6.62 12.29 15.96
CA ALA A 226 6.19 10.98 15.49
C ALA A 226 7.36 9.96 15.53
N GLY A 227 7.34 9.07 16.51
CA GLY A 227 8.38 8.07 16.76
C GLY A 227 7.79 6.75 17.28
N ARG A 228 8.63 5.98 18.00
CA ARG A 228 8.26 4.68 18.57
C ARG A 228 6.97 4.73 19.42
N SER A 229 6.84 5.69 20.33
CA SER A 229 5.68 5.81 21.21
C SER A 229 4.39 6.05 20.45
N ALA A 230 4.42 6.91 19.43
CA ALA A 230 3.29 7.12 18.55
C ALA A 230 2.93 5.84 17.75
N ALA A 231 3.94 5.10 17.23
CA ALA A 231 3.70 3.84 16.52
C ALA A 231 2.99 2.80 17.41
N ILE A 232 3.42 2.67 18.67
CA ILE A 232 2.82 1.75 19.65
C ILE A 232 1.39 2.19 20.00
N ALA A 233 1.19 3.47 20.34
CA ALA A 233 -0.12 3.97 20.77
C ALA A 233 -1.18 3.86 19.67
N TRP A 234 -0.85 4.27 18.45
CA TRP A 234 -1.75 4.18 17.31
C TRP A 234 -2.03 2.74 16.89
N ALA A 235 -1.04 1.82 17.00
CA ALA A 235 -1.25 0.40 16.74
C ALA A 235 -2.15 -0.24 17.81
N ALA A 236 -1.99 0.12 19.09
CA ALA A 236 -2.84 -0.34 20.18
C ALA A 236 -4.29 0.12 20.03
N ALA A 237 -4.50 1.41 19.70
CA ALA A 237 -5.82 1.93 19.41
C ALA A 237 -6.47 1.20 18.21
N LEU A 238 -5.69 0.91 17.17
CA LEU A 238 -6.18 0.17 16.01
C LEU A 238 -6.54 -1.28 16.36
N ALA A 239 -5.79 -1.94 17.26
CA ALA A 239 -6.01 -3.33 17.62
C ALA A 239 -7.37 -3.56 18.31
N ALA A 240 -7.89 -2.57 19.01
CA ALA A 240 -9.18 -2.64 19.66
C ALA A 240 -10.36 -2.60 18.68
N LEU A 241 -10.22 -1.91 17.55
CA LEU A 241 -11.34 -1.63 16.66
C LEU A 241 -11.96 -2.89 16.00
N PRO A 242 -11.21 -3.83 15.42
CA PRO A 242 -11.82 -5.04 14.84
C PRO A 242 -12.54 -5.89 15.89
N ALA A 243 -11.99 -5.98 17.10
CA ALA A 243 -12.64 -6.69 18.21
C ALA A 243 -13.96 -6.02 18.61
N LEU A 244 -13.97 -4.68 18.74
CA LEU A 244 -15.19 -3.94 19.04
C LEU A 244 -16.26 -4.07 17.97
N ILE A 245 -15.86 -4.07 16.67
CA ILE A 245 -16.78 -4.32 15.56
C ILE A 245 -17.34 -5.75 15.66
N ALA A 246 -16.46 -6.74 15.88
CA ALA A 246 -16.89 -8.15 16.00
C ALA A 246 -17.88 -8.37 17.17
N LEU A 247 -17.63 -7.74 18.32
CA LEU A 247 -18.54 -7.76 19.46
C LEU A 247 -19.86 -7.04 19.16
N GLY A 248 -19.78 -5.85 18.54
CA GLY A 248 -20.97 -5.07 18.18
C GLY A 248 -21.89 -5.77 17.19
N LEU A 249 -21.33 -6.58 16.28
CA LEU A 249 -22.11 -7.39 15.34
C LEU A 249 -22.88 -8.57 16.01
N GLN A 250 -22.55 -8.93 17.26
CA GLN A 250 -23.24 -9.97 18.03
C GLN A 250 -24.45 -9.43 18.79
N VAL A 251 -24.60 -8.11 18.89
CA VAL A 251 -25.73 -7.49 19.60
C VAL A 251 -26.98 -7.65 18.74
N GLN A 252 -28.00 -8.32 19.32
CA GLN A 252 -29.29 -8.59 18.67
C GLN A 252 -30.35 -7.55 19.07
N GLY A 253 -31.39 -7.45 18.30
CA GLY A 253 -32.61 -6.68 18.65
C GLY A 253 -32.78 -5.35 17.89
N LEU A 254 -31.80 -4.90 17.12
CA LEU A 254 -31.90 -3.66 16.34
C LEU A 254 -31.40 -3.91 14.89
N GLU A 255 -32.29 -3.95 13.92
CA GLU A 255 -31.96 -4.28 12.51
C GLU A 255 -30.93 -3.32 11.86
N TRP A 256 -30.93 -2.05 12.26
CA TRP A 256 -30.00 -1.06 11.73
C TRP A 256 -28.61 -1.12 12.37
N LEU A 257 -28.49 -1.71 13.58
CA LEU A 257 -27.26 -1.70 14.36
C LEU A 257 -26.07 -2.38 13.65
N PRO A 258 -26.22 -3.55 13.00
CA PRO A 258 -25.12 -4.17 12.26
C PRO A 258 -24.56 -3.30 11.14
N HIS A 259 -25.41 -2.53 10.44
CA HIS A 259 -24.98 -1.60 9.39
C HIS A 259 -24.14 -0.47 9.97
N VAL A 260 -24.59 0.18 11.03
CA VAL A 260 -23.88 1.29 11.68
C VAL A 260 -22.57 0.81 12.32
N VAL A 261 -22.60 -0.31 13.03
CA VAL A 261 -21.41 -0.88 13.69
C VAL A 261 -20.37 -1.28 12.65
N LEU A 262 -20.75 -1.96 11.57
CA LEU A 262 -19.82 -2.39 10.56
C LEU A 262 -19.29 -1.19 9.76
N LEU A 263 -20.16 -0.43 9.11
CA LEU A 263 -19.71 0.65 8.23
C LEU A 263 -19.02 1.77 9.00
N GLY A 264 -19.59 2.22 10.13
CA GLY A 264 -18.98 3.23 10.98
C GLY A 264 -17.67 2.76 11.60
N GLY A 265 -17.63 1.53 12.12
CA GLY A 265 -16.43 0.91 12.66
C GLY A 265 -15.32 0.76 11.63
N LEU A 266 -15.64 0.36 10.39
CA LEU A 266 -14.66 0.24 9.31
C LEU A 266 -14.16 1.61 8.80
N LEU A 267 -14.99 2.64 8.81
CA LEU A 267 -14.54 4.01 8.52
C LEU A 267 -13.56 4.50 9.59
N LEU A 268 -13.87 4.28 10.87
CA LEU A 268 -12.97 4.61 11.98
C LEU A 268 -11.67 3.79 11.91
N PHE A 269 -11.78 2.48 11.64
CA PHE A 269 -10.61 1.64 11.38
C PHE A 269 -9.76 2.23 10.24
N GLY A 270 -10.39 2.63 9.14
CA GLY A 270 -9.71 3.24 7.99
C GLY A 270 -8.93 4.49 8.37
N ALA A 271 -9.50 5.37 9.18
CA ALA A 271 -8.86 6.60 9.66
C ALA A 271 -7.65 6.29 10.55
N VAL A 272 -7.81 5.43 11.56
CA VAL A 272 -6.72 5.05 12.49
C VAL A 272 -5.63 4.25 11.77
N PHE A 273 -6.01 3.35 10.85
CA PHE A 273 -5.07 2.62 10.00
C PHE A 273 -4.29 3.54 9.06
N ALA A 274 -4.92 4.61 8.55
CA ALA A 274 -4.25 5.61 7.71
C ALA A 274 -3.12 6.31 8.46
N VAL A 275 -3.37 6.71 9.70
CA VAL A 275 -2.35 7.32 10.58
C VAL A 275 -1.19 6.35 10.83
N ASN A 276 -1.48 5.09 11.22
CA ASN A 276 -0.47 4.05 11.41
C ASN A 276 0.37 3.83 10.15
N SER A 277 -0.29 3.70 9.01
CA SER A 277 0.37 3.46 7.73
C SER A 277 1.27 4.63 7.30
N SER A 278 0.84 5.87 7.56
CA SER A 278 1.63 7.08 7.29
C SER A 278 2.86 7.12 8.19
N LEU A 279 2.66 6.87 9.48
CA LEU A 279 3.73 6.85 10.48
C LEU A 279 4.80 5.79 10.16
N HIS A 280 4.39 4.54 9.87
CA HIS A 280 5.32 3.50 9.43
C HIS A 280 6.05 3.87 8.13
N SER A 281 5.37 4.56 7.21
CA SER A 281 5.96 5.03 5.95
C SER A 281 6.99 6.14 6.16
N PHE A 282 6.82 6.97 7.16
CA PHE A 282 7.80 7.96 7.58
C PHE A 282 9.00 7.29 8.27
N LEU A 283 8.74 6.41 9.24
CA LEU A 283 9.78 5.74 10.01
C LEU A 283 10.74 4.93 9.12
N ILE A 284 10.24 4.22 8.10
CA ILE A 284 11.13 3.47 7.20
C ILE A 284 12.08 4.39 6.44
N VAL A 285 11.60 5.52 5.93
CA VAL A 285 12.45 6.45 5.19
C VAL A 285 13.44 7.16 6.13
N ARG A 286 12.99 7.52 7.34
CA ARG A 286 13.84 8.14 8.38
C ARG A 286 14.99 7.22 8.81
N MET A 287 14.67 5.93 9.10
CA MET A 287 15.64 4.95 9.61
C MET A 287 16.48 4.29 8.51
N ALA A 288 16.08 4.37 7.24
CA ALA A 288 16.86 3.82 6.14
C ALA A 288 18.24 4.47 6.05
N ARG A 289 19.23 3.69 5.62
CA ARG A 289 20.59 4.18 5.42
C ARG A 289 20.63 5.28 4.36
N SER A 290 21.49 6.29 4.53
CA SER A 290 21.66 7.37 3.54
C SER A 290 22.21 6.83 2.22
N ASP A 291 23.11 5.86 2.26
CA ASP A 291 23.62 5.14 1.08
C ASP A 291 22.82 3.85 0.87
N GLY A 292 22.12 3.74 -0.26
CA GLY A 292 21.30 2.59 -0.58
C GLY A 292 19.92 2.58 0.09
N VAL A 293 19.29 3.74 0.27
CA VAL A 293 17.92 3.90 0.84
C VAL A 293 16.92 2.90 0.24
N SER A 294 17.01 2.67 -1.07
CA SER A 294 16.09 1.78 -1.78
C SER A 294 16.19 0.32 -1.36
N LEU A 295 17.32 -0.15 -0.85
CA LEU A 295 17.45 -1.51 -0.30
C LEU A 295 16.59 -1.70 0.94
N ASP A 296 16.63 -0.74 1.87
CA ASP A 296 15.86 -0.79 3.11
C ASP A 296 14.36 -0.59 2.84
N VAL A 297 14.01 0.35 1.96
CA VAL A 297 12.63 0.60 1.53
C VAL A 297 12.07 -0.59 0.74
N GLY A 298 12.88 -1.22 -0.12
CA GLY A 298 12.51 -2.41 -0.87
C GLY A 298 12.20 -3.61 0.05
N PHE A 299 13.06 -3.86 1.05
CA PHE A 299 12.84 -4.88 2.06
C PHE A 299 11.57 -4.65 2.87
N TYR A 300 11.33 -3.42 3.30
CA TYR A 300 10.11 -3.03 3.98
C TYR A 300 8.85 -3.25 3.12
N TYR A 301 8.91 -2.95 1.83
CA TYR A 301 7.78 -3.21 0.94
C TYR A 301 7.60 -4.67 0.59
N MET A 302 8.67 -5.47 0.58
CA MET A 302 8.59 -6.92 0.49
C MET A 302 7.79 -7.49 1.67
N ALA A 303 8.13 -7.09 2.90
CA ALA A 303 7.38 -7.50 4.10
C ALA A 303 5.90 -7.04 4.05
N ASN A 304 5.64 -5.82 3.56
CA ASN A 304 4.29 -5.34 3.33
C ASN A 304 3.50 -6.20 2.32
N ALA A 305 4.12 -6.61 1.22
CA ALA A 305 3.49 -7.47 0.22
C ALA A 305 3.24 -8.89 0.78
N MET A 306 4.17 -9.41 1.58
CA MET A 306 4.00 -10.70 2.27
C MET A 306 2.81 -10.66 3.24
N GLY A 307 2.68 -9.59 4.05
CA GLY A 307 1.53 -9.41 4.95
C GLY A 307 0.20 -9.38 4.19
N ARG A 308 0.17 -8.68 3.06
CA ARG A 308 -1.01 -8.62 2.20
C ARG A 308 -1.36 -9.97 1.58
N LEU A 309 -0.35 -10.72 1.11
CA LEU A 309 -0.54 -12.08 0.59
C LEU A 309 -1.17 -12.99 1.64
N VAL A 310 -0.57 -13.03 2.84
CA VAL A 310 -1.08 -13.84 3.96
C VAL A 310 -2.49 -13.39 4.35
N GLY A 311 -2.72 -12.07 4.50
CA GLY A 311 -4.04 -11.52 4.83
C GLY A 311 -5.10 -11.89 3.81
N THR A 312 -4.80 -11.80 2.51
CA THR A 312 -5.74 -12.15 1.43
C THR A 312 -6.08 -13.64 1.44
N LEU A 313 -5.09 -14.52 1.61
CA LEU A 313 -5.33 -15.97 1.70
C LEU A 313 -6.19 -16.32 2.91
N LEU A 314 -5.85 -15.73 4.07
CA LEU A 314 -6.63 -15.92 5.29
C LEU A 314 -8.05 -15.35 5.17
N SER A 315 -8.24 -14.27 4.42
CA SER A 315 -9.54 -13.62 4.24
C SER A 315 -10.60 -14.60 3.71
N GLY A 316 -10.29 -15.29 2.62
CA GLY A 316 -11.20 -16.26 2.03
C GLY A 316 -11.43 -17.48 2.93
N TRP A 317 -10.35 -18.05 3.47
CA TRP A 317 -10.44 -19.24 4.33
C TRP A 317 -11.22 -18.97 5.61
N LEU A 318 -10.91 -17.90 6.34
CA LEU A 318 -11.59 -17.56 7.58
C LEU A 318 -13.03 -17.16 7.37
N TYR A 319 -13.35 -16.49 6.25
CA TYR A 319 -14.72 -16.14 5.92
C TYR A 319 -15.57 -17.40 5.68
N MET A 320 -15.04 -18.42 5.01
CA MET A 320 -15.71 -19.68 4.76
C MET A 320 -15.95 -20.50 6.05
N THR A 321 -15.04 -20.40 7.02
CA THR A 321 -15.09 -21.23 8.25
C THR A 321 -15.77 -20.54 9.43
N GLY A 322 -15.69 -19.22 9.53
CA GLY A 322 -16.19 -18.47 10.70
C GLY A 322 -16.79 -17.10 10.37
N GLY A 323 -17.05 -16.84 9.09
CA GLY A 323 -17.67 -15.58 8.62
C GLY A 323 -16.78 -14.35 8.84
N LEU A 324 -17.40 -13.17 8.73
CA LEU A 324 -16.72 -11.89 8.90
C LEU A 324 -16.18 -11.73 10.34
N SER A 325 -16.88 -12.25 11.35
CA SER A 325 -16.44 -12.16 12.74
C SER A 325 -15.07 -12.81 12.97
N ALA A 326 -14.84 -14.00 12.40
CA ALA A 326 -13.53 -14.67 12.50
C ALA A 326 -12.40 -13.82 11.87
N THR A 327 -12.65 -13.18 10.73
CA THR A 327 -11.66 -12.31 10.08
C THR A 327 -11.34 -11.09 10.92
N LEU A 328 -12.34 -10.51 11.61
CA LEU A 328 -12.15 -9.36 12.50
C LEU A 328 -11.35 -9.74 13.77
N TRP A 329 -11.62 -10.89 14.36
CA TRP A 329 -10.83 -11.37 15.51
C TRP A 329 -9.37 -11.64 15.14
N VAL A 330 -9.12 -12.29 14.00
CA VAL A 330 -7.75 -12.50 13.50
C VAL A 330 -7.08 -11.17 13.16
N SER A 331 -7.82 -10.20 12.61
CA SER A 331 -7.31 -8.83 12.40
C SER A 331 -6.83 -8.21 13.71
N SER A 332 -7.65 -8.26 14.77
CA SER A 332 -7.27 -7.76 16.10
C SER A 332 -6.04 -8.46 16.64
N ALA A 333 -5.97 -9.79 16.55
CA ALA A 333 -4.79 -10.57 16.99
C ALA A 333 -3.51 -10.16 16.23
N MET A 334 -3.57 -9.99 14.91
CA MET A 334 -2.42 -9.52 14.10
C MET A 334 -1.99 -8.12 14.52
N LEU A 335 -2.92 -7.24 14.90
CA LEU A 335 -2.59 -5.90 15.38
C LEU A 335 -1.97 -5.91 16.78
N VAL A 336 -2.40 -6.81 17.67
CA VAL A 336 -1.72 -7.04 18.97
C VAL A 336 -0.28 -7.49 18.73
N VAL A 337 -0.03 -8.39 17.76
CA VAL A 337 1.33 -8.78 17.36
C VAL A 337 2.10 -7.57 16.81
N THR A 338 1.45 -6.70 16.03
CA THR A 338 2.07 -5.45 15.54
C THR A 338 2.52 -4.57 16.71
N VAL A 339 1.70 -4.42 17.76
CA VAL A 339 2.06 -3.68 18.99
C VAL A 339 3.26 -4.32 19.67
N ALA A 340 3.21 -5.64 19.91
CA ALA A 340 4.28 -6.37 20.58
C ALA A 340 5.62 -6.22 19.84
N ILE A 341 5.64 -6.36 18.52
CA ILE A 341 6.84 -6.15 17.70
C ILE A 341 7.31 -4.69 17.80
N SER A 342 6.38 -3.72 17.78
CA SER A 342 6.71 -2.29 17.84
C SER A 342 7.36 -1.88 19.17
N LEU A 343 7.13 -2.62 20.25
CA LEU A 343 7.82 -2.43 21.54
C LEU A 343 9.33 -2.66 21.43
N ALA A 344 9.80 -3.45 20.45
CA ALA A 344 11.23 -3.68 20.22
C ALA A 344 11.90 -2.61 19.34
N LEU A 345 11.16 -1.61 18.82
CA LEU A 345 11.74 -0.49 18.09
C LEU A 345 12.70 0.31 18.98
N PRO A 346 13.80 0.86 18.43
CA PRO A 346 14.71 1.72 19.18
C PRO A 346 13.98 2.94 19.78
N ARG A 347 14.40 3.39 20.96
CA ARG A 347 13.79 4.57 21.64
C ARG A 347 14.00 5.87 20.87
N GLN A 348 15.04 5.93 20.05
CA GLN A 348 15.37 7.08 19.18
C GLN A 348 14.71 7.00 17.79
N ALA A 349 13.87 6.00 17.56
CA ALA A 349 13.18 5.81 16.27
C ALA A 349 12.00 6.78 16.11
#